data_aac7c2e4a7d9e5e8b202394a28026aa6
#
_entry.id   aac7c2e4a7d9e5e8b202394a28026aa6
#
_cell.length_a   1.000
_cell.length_b   1.000
_cell.length_c   1.000
_cell.angle_alpha   90.00
_cell.angle_beta   90.00
_cell.angle_gamma   90.00
#
_symmetry.space_group_name_H-M   'P 1'
#
loop_
_entity.id
_entity.type
_entity.pdbx_description
1 polymer ?
#
loop_
_entity_poly.entity_id
_entity_poly.type
_entity_poly.pdbx_seq_one_letter_code
_entity_poly.pdbx_strand_id
1 'polypeptide(L)'
;GLDLSGKVFLDEGDVVLCESPTYLAAISAFKAYGCSFIEIPTDEEGMMMDVLEDVLSNTLHIKLIYAIPTFQNPTGKTWSLERRRKLAELSAKYGVAVIEDNPYGELRFEGEPLPSIKSFDEAGNILCTGSFSKIFCPGFRIGWIAGDKDIIRKYVLVKQGTDLQCNTIAQMTIAEYLKRYDIDKHIAKIVEVYSCLLYTSDAADDRISV
;
A
#
# COMPACT_ATOMS: atom_id res chain seq x y z
N GLY A 1 -7.73 3.47 -5.95
CA GLY A 1 -6.72 2.40 -6.10
C GLY A 1 -7.32 1.05 -5.74
N LEU A 2 -7.58 0.78 -4.48
CA LEU A 2 -7.98 -0.55 -3.99
C LEU A 2 -9.24 -1.10 -4.66
N ASP A 3 -10.31 -0.30 -4.81
CA ASP A 3 -11.53 -0.74 -5.53
C ASP A 3 -11.22 -1.13 -6.99
N LEU A 4 -10.39 -0.35 -7.68
CA LEU A 4 -9.96 -0.72 -9.04
C LEU A 4 -9.11 -2.00 -9.04
N SER A 5 -8.31 -2.24 -8.01
CA SER A 5 -7.55 -3.50 -7.86
C SER A 5 -8.50 -4.68 -7.72
N GLY A 6 -9.55 -4.55 -6.89
CA GLY A 6 -10.59 -5.57 -6.79
C GLY A 6 -11.23 -5.88 -8.15
N LYS A 7 -11.64 -4.84 -8.89
CA LYS A 7 -12.22 -4.99 -10.23
C LYS A 7 -11.30 -5.62 -11.28
N VAL A 8 -9.98 -5.43 -11.16
CA VAL A 8 -9.01 -5.96 -12.14
C VAL A 8 -8.64 -7.41 -11.84
N PHE A 9 -8.58 -7.80 -10.57
CA PHE A 9 -8.00 -9.08 -10.17
C PHE A 9 -8.97 -10.09 -9.59
N LEU A 10 -10.13 -9.65 -9.05
CA LEU A 10 -10.96 -10.50 -8.20
C LEU A 10 -12.31 -10.83 -8.83
N ASP A 11 -12.66 -12.12 -8.71
CA ASP A 11 -13.98 -12.67 -8.98
C ASP A 11 -14.51 -13.38 -7.72
N GLU A 12 -15.78 -13.75 -7.72
CA GLU A 12 -16.41 -14.50 -6.63
C GLU A 12 -15.70 -15.84 -6.39
N GLY A 13 -15.32 -16.09 -5.14
CA GLY A 13 -14.59 -17.30 -4.72
C GLY A 13 -13.07 -17.21 -4.78
N ASP A 14 -12.52 -16.12 -5.29
CA ASP A 14 -11.07 -15.88 -5.23
C ASP A 14 -10.58 -15.62 -3.80
N VAL A 15 -9.28 -15.81 -3.59
CA VAL A 15 -8.61 -15.64 -2.29
C VAL A 15 -7.64 -14.47 -2.34
N VAL A 16 -7.74 -13.59 -1.34
CA VAL A 16 -6.79 -12.52 -1.08
C VAL A 16 -5.99 -12.83 0.18
N LEU A 17 -4.67 -12.80 0.09
CA LEU A 17 -3.79 -12.87 1.25
C LEU A 17 -3.51 -11.46 1.79
N CYS A 18 -3.54 -11.31 3.09
CA CYS A 18 -3.25 -10.02 3.73
C CYS A 18 -2.56 -10.21 5.09
N GLU A 19 -1.98 -9.14 5.61
CA GLU A 19 -1.41 -9.10 6.95
C GLU A 19 -2.50 -9.26 8.02
N SER A 20 -2.16 -9.81 9.18
CA SER A 20 -3.02 -9.85 10.36
C SER A 20 -2.38 -9.05 11.50
N PRO A 21 -2.96 -7.90 11.89
CA PRO A 21 -4.10 -7.18 11.27
C PRO A 21 -3.72 -6.42 10.01
N THR A 22 -4.73 -5.94 9.25
CA THR A 22 -4.52 -5.10 8.06
C THR A 22 -5.55 -3.97 7.95
N TYR A 23 -5.41 -3.13 6.93
CA TYR A 23 -6.24 -1.95 6.71
C TYR A 23 -7.69 -2.32 6.35
N LEU A 24 -8.63 -1.94 7.22
CA LEU A 24 -10.04 -2.29 7.11
C LEU A 24 -10.68 -1.88 5.78
N ALA A 25 -10.31 -0.72 5.23
CA ALA A 25 -10.90 -0.26 3.98
C ALA A 25 -10.42 -1.08 2.76
N ALA A 26 -9.25 -1.73 2.82
CA ALA A 26 -8.82 -2.67 1.79
C ALA A 26 -9.70 -3.94 1.83
N ILE A 27 -9.92 -4.50 3.02
CA ILE A 27 -10.83 -5.64 3.21
C ILE A 27 -12.23 -5.30 2.68
N SER A 28 -12.77 -4.12 3.03
CA SER A 28 -14.09 -3.69 2.58
C SER A 28 -14.16 -3.55 1.06
N ALA A 29 -13.12 -2.98 0.43
CA ALA A 29 -13.06 -2.79 -1.01
C ALA A 29 -13.01 -4.14 -1.75
N PHE A 30 -12.19 -5.08 -1.31
CA PHE A 30 -12.05 -6.39 -1.96
C PHE A 30 -13.24 -7.31 -1.69
N LYS A 31 -13.80 -7.28 -0.48
CA LYS A 31 -14.98 -8.09 -0.12
C LYS A 31 -16.20 -7.83 -1.01
N ALA A 32 -16.28 -6.63 -1.60
CA ALA A 32 -17.34 -6.28 -2.55
C ALA A 32 -17.34 -7.15 -3.82
N TYR A 33 -16.25 -7.86 -4.10
CA TYR A 33 -16.09 -8.75 -5.26
C TYR A 33 -16.28 -10.24 -4.90
N GLY A 34 -16.80 -10.55 -3.71
CA GLY A 34 -17.10 -11.93 -3.30
C GLY A 34 -15.88 -12.79 -2.97
N CYS A 35 -14.69 -12.18 -2.80
CA CYS A 35 -13.49 -12.90 -2.42
C CYS A 35 -13.48 -13.27 -0.93
N SER A 36 -12.68 -14.27 -0.59
CA SER A 36 -12.33 -14.65 0.77
C SER A 36 -10.92 -14.14 1.14
N PHE A 37 -10.62 -14.11 2.44
CA PHE A 37 -9.32 -13.66 2.95
C PHE A 37 -8.64 -14.78 3.71
N ILE A 38 -7.33 -14.91 3.54
CA ILE A 38 -6.45 -15.66 4.42
C ILE A 38 -5.46 -14.68 5.03
N GLU A 39 -5.47 -14.60 6.34
CA GLU A 39 -4.61 -13.73 7.12
C GLU A 39 -3.26 -14.40 7.34
N ILE A 40 -2.19 -13.70 7.01
CA ILE A 40 -0.82 -14.14 7.27
C ILE A 40 -0.31 -13.40 8.52
N PRO A 41 0.15 -14.11 9.55
CA PRO A 41 0.67 -13.48 10.77
C PRO A 41 1.89 -12.61 10.49
N THR A 42 2.08 -11.61 11.33
CA THR A 42 3.20 -10.65 11.25
C THR A 42 4.03 -10.70 12.52
N ASP A 43 5.34 -10.50 12.38
CA ASP A 43 6.29 -10.28 13.46
C ASP A 43 6.85 -8.84 13.43
N GLU A 44 7.96 -8.55 14.09
CA GLU A 44 8.58 -7.22 14.08
C GLU A 44 9.19 -6.83 12.72
N GLU A 45 9.43 -7.79 11.84
CA GLU A 45 9.95 -7.56 10.50
C GLU A 45 8.88 -7.52 9.41
N GLY A 46 7.61 -7.71 9.77
CA GLY A 46 6.47 -7.71 8.86
C GLY A 46 5.82 -9.09 8.66
N MET A 47 5.23 -9.33 7.51
CA MET A 47 4.55 -10.59 7.17
C MET A 47 5.51 -11.78 7.25
N MET A 48 5.11 -12.88 7.86
CA MET A 48 5.91 -14.11 7.98
C MET A 48 5.95 -14.84 6.64
N MET A 49 7.12 -14.85 6.00
CA MET A 49 7.29 -15.36 4.63
C MET A 49 7.23 -16.87 4.51
N ASP A 50 7.60 -17.60 5.54
CA ASP A 50 7.46 -19.06 5.65
C ASP A 50 5.98 -19.49 5.67
N VAL A 51 5.18 -18.81 6.46
CA VAL A 51 3.72 -19.01 6.51
C VAL A 51 3.08 -18.63 5.17
N LEU A 52 3.49 -17.50 4.60
CA LEU A 52 3.01 -17.05 3.28
C LEU A 52 3.32 -18.11 2.20
N GLU A 53 4.55 -18.64 2.17
CA GLU A 53 4.96 -19.64 1.19
C GLU A 53 4.20 -20.97 1.36
N ASP A 54 3.95 -21.39 2.60
CA ASP A 54 3.12 -22.57 2.88
C ASP A 54 1.69 -22.37 2.38
N VAL A 55 1.07 -21.24 2.65
CA VAL A 55 -0.29 -20.91 2.17
C VAL A 55 -0.32 -20.86 0.64
N LEU A 56 0.66 -20.22 -0.01
CA LEU A 56 0.76 -20.14 -1.46
C LEU A 56 0.90 -21.52 -2.13
N SER A 57 1.57 -22.45 -1.47
CA SER A 57 1.78 -23.81 -2.02
C SER A 57 0.58 -24.74 -1.83
N ASN A 58 -0.27 -24.50 -0.83
CA ASN A 58 -1.33 -25.39 -0.43
C ASN A 58 -2.75 -24.88 -0.70
N THR A 59 -2.89 -23.63 -1.16
CA THR A 59 -4.21 -23.00 -1.39
C THR A 59 -4.42 -22.67 -2.86
N LEU A 60 -5.60 -23.05 -3.36
CA LEU A 60 -6.03 -22.73 -4.72
C LEU A 60 -6.72 -21.35 -4.78
N HIS A 61 -6.80 -20.81 -5.99
CA HIS A 61 -7.51 -19.56 -6.29
C HIS A 61 -6.96 -18.29 -5.60
N ILE A 62 -5.73 -18.33 -5.12
CA ILE A 62 -5.08 -17.10 -4.63
C ILE A 62 -4.81 -16.19 -5.83
N LYS A 63 -5.38 -14.98 -5.81
CA LYS A 63 -5.24 -13.98 -6.89
C LYS A 63 -4.43 -12.78 -6.49
N LEU A 64 -4.46 -12.43 -5.22
CA LEU A 64 -3.91 -11.16 -4.76
C LEU A 64 -3.28 -11.30 -3.38
N ILE A 65 -2.12 -10.66 -3.20
CA ILE A 65 -1.51 -10.40 -1.90
C ILE A 65 -1.59 -8.88 -1.68
N TYR A 66 -2.18 -8.47 -0.56
CA TYR A 66 -2.22 -7.07 -0.14
C TYR A 66 -1.25 -6.84 1.02
N ALA A 67 -0.33 -5.90 0.86
CA ALA A 67 0.73 -5.61 1.81
C ALA A 67 0.93 -4.10 2.02
N ILE A 68 1.17 -3.70 3.27
CA ILE A 68 1.54 -2.33 3.67
C ILE A 68 2.95 -2.39 4.29
N PRO A 69 4.02 -2.38 3.49
CA PRO A 69 5.35 -2.68 3.99
C PRO A 69 6.02 -1.52 4.75
N THR A 70 5.42 -0.32 4.75
CA THR A 70 5.97 0.86 5.41
C THR A 70 4.90 1.53 6.26
N PHE A 71 5.16 1.64 7.57
CA PHE A 71 4.23 2.21 8.56
C PHE A 71 2.84 1.60 8.47
N GLN A 72 2.81 0.27 8.58
CA GLN A 72 1.63 -0.57 8.42
C GLN A 72 0.45 -0.07 9.24
N ASN A 73 -0.71 -0.02 8.63
CA ASN A 73 -1.96 0.34 9.31
C ASN A 73 -2.75 -0.93 9.68
N PRO A 74 -2.92 -1.26 11.00
CA PRO A 74 -2.80 -0.34 12.13
C PRO A 74 -1.52 -0.46 12.98
N THR A 75 -0.58 -1.34 12.67
CA THR A 75 0.51 -1.72 13.60
C THR A 75 1.66 -0.72 13.66
N GLY A 76 1.80 0.18 12.68
CA GLY A 76 2.93 1.09 12.55
C GLY A 76 4.24 0.44 12.09
N LYS A 77 4.29 -0.88 11.95
CA LYS A 77 5.50 -1.63 11.60
C LYS A 77 6.00 -1.32 10.19
N THR A 78 7.31 -1.42 10.03
CA THR A 78 7.95 -1.32 8.71
C THR A 78 8.70 -2.61 8.43
N TRP A 79 8.42 -3.24 7.29
CA TRP A 79 9.04 -4.50 6.89
C TRP A 79 10.52 -4.35 6.63
N SER A 80 11.28 -5.37 7.01
CA SER A 80 12.69 -5.47 6.68
C SER A 80 12.93 -5.57 5.17
N LEU A 81 14.15 -5.26 4.73
CA LEU A 81 14.54 -5.39 3.33
C LEU A 81 14.45 -6.85 2.85
N GLU A 82 14.78 -7.78 3.71
CA GLU A 82 14.72 -9.21 3.41
C GLU A 82 13.29 -9.67 3.13
N ARG A 83 12.33 -9.26 3.97
CA ARG A 83 10.91 -9.57 3.78
C ARG A 83 10.36 -9.02 2.46
N ARG A 84 10.78 -7.81 2.08
CA ARG A 84 10.39 -7.17 0.81
C ARG A 84 10.91 -7.95 -0.40
N ARG A 85 12.18 -8.37 -0.38
CA ARG A 85 12.79 -9.19 -1.43
C ARG A 85 12.11 -10.56 -1.53
N LYS A 86 11.90 -11.21 -0.38
CA LYS A 86 11.28 -12.53 -0.35
C LYS A 86 9.84 -12.51 -0.86
N LEU A 87 9.06 -11.45 -0.58
CA LEU A 87 7.72 -11.31 -1.16
C LEU A 87 7.77 -11.18 -2.69
N ALA A 88 8.71 -10.41 -3.24
CA ALA A 88 8.87 -10.29 -4.69
C ALA A 88 9.24 -11.65 -5.34
N GLU A 89 10.13 -12.41 -4.72
CA GLU A 89 10.48 -13.77 -5.16
C GLU A 89 9.28 -14.72 -5.14
N LEU A 90 8.49 -14.71 -4.05
CA LEU A 90 7.30 -15.55 -3.92
C LEU A 90 6.22 -15.16 -4.93
N SER A 91 6.00 -13.85 -5.14
CA SER A 91 5.09 -13.37 -6.17
C SER A 91 5.48 -13.88 -7.57
N ALA A 92 6.76 -13.81 -7.91
CA ALA A 92 7.27 -14.34 -9.19
C ALA A 92 7.13 -15.87 -9.28
N LYS A 93 7.50 -16.60 -8.21
CA LYS A 93 7.44 -18.07 -8.14
C LYS A 93 6.04 -18.63 -8.33
N TYR A 94 5.05 -18.01 -7.68
CA TYR A 94 3.66 -18.49 -7.70
C TYR A 94 2.76 -17.76 -8.71
N GLY A 95 3.26 -16.71 -9.38
CA GLY A 95 2.51 -15.93 -10.36
C GLY A 95 1.33 -15.15 -9.74
N VAL A 96 1.42 -14.77 -8.47
CA VAL A 96 0.35 -14.07 -7.74
C VAL A 96 0.63 -12.58 -7.71
N ALA A 97 -0.38 -11.77 -8.05
CA ALA A 97 -0.26 -10.32 -8.03
C ALA A 97 -0.09 -9.79 -6.59
N VAL A 98 0.70 -8.72 -6.44
CA VAL A 98 0.88 -8.02 -5.15
C VAL A 98 0.44 -6.58 -5.29
N ILE A 99 -0.37 -6.10 -4.35
CA ILE A 99 -0.60 -4.66 -4.14
C ILE A 99 0.25 -4.23 -2.96
N GLU A 100 1.31 -3.50 -3.25
CA GLU A 100 2.10 -2.75 -2.28
C GLU A 100 1.43 -1.40 -2.03
N ASP A 101 0.79 -1.23 -0.88
CA ASP A 101 0.14 0.03 -0.50
C ASP A 101 1.08 0.87 0.36
N ASN A 102 1.49 2.02 -0.17
CA ASN A 102 2.47 2.90 0.47
C ASN A 102 1.95 4.34 0.61
N PRO A 103 0.95 4.59 1.47
CA PRO A 103 0.43 5.94 1.69
C PRO A 103 1.27 6.81 2.63
N TYR A 104 2.22 6.24 3.39
CA TYR A 104 2.93 6.90 4.47
C TYR A 104 4.45 6.94 4.31
N GLY A 105 5.01 6.33 3.27
CA GLY A 105 6.45 6.12 3.13
C GLY A 105 7.30 7.39 3.16
N GLU A 106 6.76 8.49 2.66
CA GLU A 106 7.42 9.80 2.67
C GLU A 106 7.37 10.51 4.04
N LEU A 107 6.52 10.05 4.97
CA LEU A 107 6.35 10.66 6.31
C LEU A 107 7.23 9.99 7.37
N ARG A 108 8.46 9.67 7.03
CA ARG A 108 9.41 9.04 7.94
C ARG A 108 10.02 10.06 8.88
N PHE A 109 9.96 9.79 10.19
CA PHE A 109 10.56 10.64 11.23
C PHE A 109 11.99 10.22 11.56
N GLU A 110 12.25 8.90 11.55
CA GLU A 110 13.53 8.31 11.95
C GLU A 110 13.93 7.18 11.01
N GLY A 111 15.24 6.94 10.90
CA GLY A 111 15.82 5.89 10.08
C GLY A 111 15.80 6.19 8.58
N GLU A 112 16.38 5.29 7.81
CA GLU A 112 16.52 5.45 6.36
C GLU A 112 15.32 4.85 5.60
N PRO A 113 14.93 5.43 4.46
CA PRO A 113 13.91 4.87 3.61
C PRO A 113 14.37 3.53 3.01
N LEU A 114 13.47 2.56 2.99
CA LEU A 114 13.72 1.26 2.37
C LEU A 114 13.15 1.21 0.95
N PRO A 115 13.81 0.50 0.02
CA PRO A 115 13.29 0.29 -1.32
C PRO A 115 11.90 -0.35 -1.30
N SER A 116 11.03 0.02 -2.24
CA SER A 116 9.72 -0.60 -2.39
C SER A 116 9.85 -2.07 -2.81
N ILE A 117 8.84 -2.89 -2.51
CA ILE A 117 8.77 -4.28 -2.99
C ILE A 117 8.80 -4.28 -4.53
N LYS A 118 8.11 -3.32 -5.14
CA LYS A 118 8.09 -3.12 -6.58
C LYS A 118 9.48 -2.99 -7.20
N SER A 119 10.46 -2.44 -6.49
CA SER A 119 11.83 -2.30 -7.01
C SER A 119 12.55 -3.63 -7.23
N PHE A 120 12.05 -4.73 -6.66
CA PHE A 120 12.56 -6.10 -6.82
C PHE A 120 11.70 -6.95 -7.78
N ASP A 121 10.71 -6.36 -8.43
CA ASP A 121 9.76 -7.05 -9.30
C ASP A 121 10.34 -7.26 -10.70
N GLU A 122 10.83 -8.45 -10.98
CA GLU A 122 11.29 -8.88 -12.30
C GLU A 122 10.18 -9.52 -13.16
N ALA A 123 9.11 -10.01 -12.52
CA ALA A 123 8.02 -10.72 -13.18
C ALA A 123 6.87 -9.82 -13.66
N GLY A 124 6.83 -8.56 -13.21
CA GLY A 124 5.76 -7.63 -13.53
C GLY A 124 4.47 -7.81 -12.71
N ASN A 125 4.52 -8.58 -11.63
CA ASN A 125 3.35 -8.94 -10.82
C ASN A 125 3.04 -7.93 -9.70
N ILE A 126 3.95 -7.01 -9.38
CA ILE A 126 3.82 -6.10 -8.24
C ILE A 126 3.35 -4.73 -8.71
N LEU A 127 2.29 -4.24 -8.06
CA LEU A 127 1.78 -2.89 -8.23
C LEU A 127 2.03 -2.11 -6.95
N CYS A 128 2.66 -0.95 -7.08
CA CYS A 128 2.84 -0.01 -5.99
C CYS A 128 1.75 1.07 -6.06
N THR A 129 1.10 1.35 -4.94
CA THR A 129 0.09 2.40 -4.84
C THR A 129 0.52 3.47 -3.85
N GLY A 130 0.17 4.72 -4.15
CA GLY A 130 0.41 5.83 -3.25
C GLY A 130 -0.70 6.87 -3.29
N SER A 131 -0.64 7.82 -2.37
CA SER A 131 -1.70 8.79 -2.17
C SER A 131 -1.16 10.18 -1.87
N PHE A 132 -1.73 11.20 -2.49
CA PHE A 132 -1.51 12.61 -2.11
C PHE A 132 -2.25 13.01 -0.84
N SER A 133 -3.08 12.14 -0.28
CA SER A 133 -3.90 12.45 0.90
C SER A 133 -3.09 12.77 2.14
N LYS A 134 -1.89 12.19 2.29
CA LYS A 134 -1.05 12.32 3.48
C LYS A 134 0.06 13.34 3.31
N ILE A 135 0.53 13.53 2.08
CA ILE A 135 1.65 14.40 1.75
C ILE A 135 1.24 15.72 1.09
N PHE A 136 -0.06 15.91 0.77
CA PHE A 136 -0.55 17.14 0.14
C PHE A 136 -1.93 17.53 0.66
N CYS A 137 -3.01 16.93 0.14
CA CYS A 137 -4.38 17.29 0.51
C CYS A 137 -5.33 16.10 0.46
N PRO A 138 -5.87 15.66 1.61
CA PRO A 138 -6.78 14.50 1.66
C PRO A 138 -8.10 14.74 0.91
N GLY A 139 -8.59 15.98 0.86
CA GLY A 139 -9.84 16.36 0.19
C GLY A 139 -9.80 16.24 -1.33
N PHE A 140 -8.63 16.20 -1.95
CA PHE A 140 -8.49 16.07 -3.41
C PHE A 140 -8.78 14.67 -3.92
N ARG A 141 -8.70 13.65 -3.07
CA ARG A 141 -8.98 12.24 -3.44
C ARG A 141 -8.13 11.74 -4.63
N ILE A 142 -6.88 12.18 -4.71
CA ILE A 142 -5.93 11.77 -5.75
C ILE A 142 -4.91 10.80 -5.17
N GLY A 143 -4.68 9.73 -5.91
CA GLY A 143 -3.63 8.74 -5.70
C GLY A 143 -3.10 8.25 -7.04
N TRP A 144 -2.10 7.38 -7.00
CA TRP A 144 -1.47 6.81 -8.17
C TRP A 144 -1.22 5.31 -8.00
N ILE A 145 -1.06 4.63 -9.12
CA ILE A 145 -0.67 3.22 -9.19
C ILE A 145 0.46 3.12 -10.22
N ALA A 146 1.52 2.41 -9.85
CA ALA A 146 2.64 2.09 -10.73
C ALA A 146 2.78 0.56 -10.84
N GLY A 147 2.96 0.05 -12.06
CA GLY A 147 3.06 -1.38 -12.31
C GLY A 147 3.40 -1.70 -13.74
N ASP A 148 3.30 -2.97 -14.12
CA ASP A 148 3.46 -3.41 -15.51
C ASP A 148 2.44 -2.72 -16.41
N LYS A 149 2.89 -2.34 -17.62
CA LYS A 149 2.08 -1.58 -18.58
C LYS A 149 0.80 -2.29 -19.02
N ASP A 150 0.83 -3.61 -19.11
CA ASP A 150 -0.33 -4.38 -19.59
C ASP A 150 -1.37 -4.53 -18.47
N ILE A 151 -0.93 -4.59 -17.22
CA ILE A 151 -1.81 -4.50 -16.06
C ILE A 151 -2.39 -3.08 -15.93
N ILE A 152 -1.56 -2.04 -16.02
CA ILE A 152 -2.02 -0.65 -15.98
C ILE A 152 -3.06 -0.35 -17.07
N ARG A 153 -2.93 -0.93 -18.27
CA ARG A 153 -3.99 -0.84 -19.28
C ARG A 153 -5.34 -1.33 -18.79
N LYS A 154 -5.39 -2.43 -18.05
CA LYS A 154 -6.63 -2.96 -17.47
C LYS A 154 -7.21 -1.99 -16.46
N TYR A 155 -6.36 -1.38 -15.61
CA TYR A 155 -6.80 -0.33 -14.69
C TYR A 155 -7.41 0.87 -15.41
N VAL A 156 -6.82 1.31 -16.54
CA VAL A 156 -7.36 2.42 -17.34
C VAL A 156 -8.75 2.07 -17.87
N LEU A 157 -8.93 0.88 -18.45
CA LEU A 157 -10.22 0.43 -18.95
C LEU A 157 -11.29 0.34 -17.86
N VAL A 158 -10.92 -0.25 -16.72
CA VAL A 158 -11.82 -0.37 -15.57
C VAL A 158 -12.15 1.00 -14.99
N LYS A 159 -11.17 1.91 -14.91
CA LYS A 159 -11.36 3.29 -14.46
C LYS A 159 -12.36 4.05 -15.35
N GLN A 160 -12.21 3.92 -16.67
CA GLN A 160 -13.15 4.53 -17.63
C GLN A 160 -14.59 4.03 -17.42
N GLY A 161 -14.77 2.74 -17.14
CA GLY A 161 -16.08 2.16 -16.88
C GLY A 161 -16.64 2.46 -15.48
N THR A 162 -15.79 2.88 -14.52
CA THR A 162 -16.21 3.12 -13.14
C THR A 162 -16.64 4.58 -12.90
N ASP A 163 -15.77 5.54 -13.19
CA ASP A 163 -15.99 6.96 -12.90
C ASP A 163 -15.34 7.89 -13.93
N LEU A 164 -14.91 7.34 -15.06
CA LEU A 164 -14.25 8.00 -16.17
C LEU A 164 -12.86 8.53 -15.78
N GLN A 165 -12.79 9.44 -14.81
CA GLN A 165 -11.54 10.05 -14.32
C GLN A 165 -11.72 10.65 -12.93
N CYS A 166 -10.60 10.89 -12.24
CA CYS A 166 -10.59 11.69 -11.02
C CYS A 166 -10.88 13.16 -11.34
N ASN A 167 -11.25 13.92 -10.30
CA ASN A 167 -11.50 15.36 -10.42
C ASN A 167 -10.35 16.08 -11.13
N THR A 168 -10.62 16.67 -12.29
CA THR A 168 -9.63 17.31 -13.15
C THR A 168 -8.98 18.52 -12.48
N ILE A 169 -9.76 19.33 -11.74
CA ILE A 169 -9.23 20.51 -11.03
C ILE A 169 -8.19 20.06 -10.00
N ALA A 170 -8.48 19.02 -9.22
CA ALA A 170 -7.53 18.48 -8.24
C ALA A 170 -6.25 17.97 -8.90
N GLN A 171 -6.36 17.23 -10.03
CA GLN A 171 -5.21 16.76 -10.80
C GLN A 171 -4.36 17.92 -11.33
N MET A 172 -4.99 18.92 -11.95
CA MET A 172 -4.30 20.09 -12.48
C MET A 172 -3.64 20.92 -11.37
N THR A 173 -4.28 21.07 -10.22
CA THR A 173 -3.73 21.79 -9.07
C THR A 173 -2.46 21.10 -8.56
N ILE A 174 -2.49 19.76 -8.38
CA ILE A 174 -1.31 18.99 -7.97
C ILE A 174 -0.22 19.12 -9.03
N ALA A 175 -0.56 18.93 -10.31
CA ALA A 175 0.42 19.01 -11.39
C ALA A 175 1.09 20.39 -11.46
N GLU A 176 0.32 21.46 -11.29
CA GLU A 176 0.85 22.82 -11.29
C GLU A 176 1.68 23.11 -10.03
N TYR A 177 1.29 22.59 -8.88
CA TYR A 177 2.08 22.67 -7.65
C TYR A 177 3.45 21.98 -7.82
N LEU A 178 3.48 20.74 -8.33
CA LEU A 178 4.72 19.98 -8.57
C LEU A 178 5.67 20.64 -9.58
N LYS A 179 5.14 21.45 -10.52
CA LYS A 179 5.96 22.22 -11.45
C LYS A 179 6.61 23.44 -10.82
N ARG A 180 5.90 24.11 -9.90
CA ARG A 180 6.31 25.41 -9.33
C ARG A 180 7.03 25.29 -8.01
N TYR A 181 6.77 24.24 -7.26
CA TYR A 181 7.23 24.07 -5.90
C TYR A 181 7.87 22.72 -5.70
N ASP A 182 8.79 22.68 -4.78
CA ASP A 182 9.49 21.48 -4.34
C ASP A 182 8.59 20.74 -3.31
N ILE A 183 8.06 19.59 -3.70
CA ILE A 183 7.20 18.78 -2.83
C ILE A 183 7.97 18.23 -1.64
N ASP A 184 9.27 17.93 -1.80
CA ASP A 184 10.09 17.37 -0.73
C ASP A 184 10.28 18.37 0.41
N LYS A 185 10.40 19.67 0.10
CA LYS A 185 10.41 20.74 1.11
C LYS A 185 9.07 20.87 1.84
N HIS A 186 7.97 20.59 1.17
CA HIS A 186 6.65 20.57 1.79
C HIS A 186 6.51 19.36 2.72
N ILE A 187 6.91 18.18 2.26
CA ILE A 187 6.92 16.95 3.06
C ILE A 187 7.80 17.11 4.30
N ALA A 188 8.99 17.70 4.16
CA ALA A 188 9.89 17.94 5.31
C ALA A 188 9.21 18.79 6.41
N LYS A 189 8.42 19.82 6.03
CA LYS A 189 7.64 20.60 7.00
C LYS A 189 6.54 19.77 7.68
N ILE A 190 5.87 18.90 6.94
CA ILE A 190 4.86 17.99 7.51
C ILE A 190 5.52 17.05 8.51
N VAL A 191 6.66 16.46 8.15
CA VAL A 191 7.45 15.56 9.01
C VAL A 191 7.86 16.28 10.30
N GLU A 192 8.36 17.50 10.22
CA GLU A 192 8.74 18.32 11.39
C GLU A 192 7.54 18.51 12.34
N VAL A 193 6.38 18.91 11.81
CA VAL A 193 5.16 19.14 12.62
C VAL A 193 4.69 17.83 13.25
N TYR A 194 4.67 16.73 12.51
CA TYR A 194 4.18 15.45 13.01
C TYR A 194 5.13 14.81 14.02
N SER A 195 6.45 14.96 13.84
CA SER A 195 7.45 14.54 14.83
C SER A 195 7.24 15.25 16.17
N CYS A 196 6.94 16.56 16.14
CA CYS A 196 6.65 17.34 17.33
C CYS A 196 5.34 16.87 18.02
N LEU A 197 4.31 16.53 17.26
CA LEU A 197 3.05 16.01 17.77
C LEU A 197 3.21 14.63 18.41
N LEU A 198 4.00 13.74 17.79
CA LEU A 198 4.31 12.42 18.34
C LEU A 198 4.99 12.56 19.72
N TYR A 199 6.03 13.38 19.78
CA TYR A 199 6.76 13.62 21.05
C TYR A 199 5.85 14.17 22.17
N THR A 200 4.89 15.03 21.85
CA THR A 200 3.95 15.58 22.82
C THR A 200 2.91 14.56 23.29
N SER A 201 2.50 13.62 22.44
CA SER A 201 1.57 12.54 22.83
C SER A 201 2.27 11.51 23.72
N ASP A 202 3.48 11.09 23.39
CA ASP A 202 4.27 10.16 24.22
C ASP A 202 4.54 10.75 25.61
N ALA A 203 4.89 12.05 25.69
CA ALA A 203 5.08 12.74 26.96
C ALA A 203 3.78 12.88 27.80
N ALA A 204 2.60 12.78 27.17
CA ALA A 204 1.32 12.75 27.86
C ALA A 204 1.00 11.37 28.44
N ASP A 205 1.35 10.30 27.71
CA ASP A 205 1.18 8.90 28.14
C ASP A 205 2.08 8.59 29.35
N ASP A 206 3.32 9.09 29.37
CA ASP A 206 4.22 8.96 30.51
C ASP A 206 3.68 9.61 31.80
N ARG A 207 2.81 10.62 31.69
CA ARG A 207 2.18 11.29 32.86
C ARG A 207 0.96 10.56 33.42
N ILE A 208 0.38 9.62 32.67
CA ILE A 208 -0.78 8.82 33.11
C ILE A 208 -0.33 7.55 33.83
N SER A 209 0.96 7.22 33.81
CA SER A 209 1.56 6.05 34.43
C SER A 209 2.07 6.29 35.87
N VAL A 210 1.65 7.37 36.56
CA VAL A 210 1.99 7.68 37.95
C VAL A 210 0.76 7.59 38.84
#